data_a5ae7ff8e72867b03dba66843ca35dfd
#
_entry.id   a5ae7ff8e72867b03dba66843ca35dfd
#
_cell.length_a   1.000
_cell.length_b   1.000
_cell.length_c   1.000
_cell.angle_alpha   90.00
_cell.angle_beta   90.00
_cell.angle_gamma   90.00
#
_symmetry.space_group_name_H-M   'P 1'
#
loop_
_entity.id
_entity.type
_entity.pdbx_description
1 polymer ?
#
loop_
_entity_poly.entity_id
_entity_poly.type
_entity_poly.pdbx_seq_one_letter_code
_entity_poly.pdbx_strand_id
1 'polypeptide(L)'
;ELTPILLQKMINRFNLNVLPRLYKYKNYYDGAQAIMMKSYSDASKPCSHTVINYCKNIVDSYCGYLASPSHISYKSNENIDEIMDILKYNDYQAEDSDFLLNALIYGVAAELMYIDNTGHTRFKLINSTDCFGVYDDTLSGDLMYFVRMYKANEWDDSDTYNVDVYSDNNITHYTMSGQNGFLTFAGNEPHFFGQCPANIFIMPDERSIFDCIIGL
;
A
#
# COMPACT_ATOMS: atom_id res chain seq x y z
N GLU A 1 -12.14 2.93 20.55
CA GLU A 1 -12.75 3.78 19.51
C GLU A 1 -11.71 4.78 18.96
N LEU A 2 -11.58 4.87 17.64
CA LEU A 2 -10.57 5.73 17.00
C LEU A 2 -11.02 7.20 17.06
N THR A 3 -10.35 7.99 17.89
CA THR A 3 -10.64 9.44 17.97
C THR A 3 -9.85 10.20 16.91
N PRO A 4 -10.32 11.38 16.42
CA PRO A 4 -9.58 12.19 15.44
C PRO A 4 -8.18 12.59 15.92
N ILE A 5 -8.00 12.80 17.21
CA ILE A 5 -6.68 13.13 17.80
C ILE A 5 -5.73 11.93 17.73
N LEU A 6 -6.24 10.72 17.99
CA LEU A 6 -5.44 9.51 17.89
C LEU A 6 -5.10 9.20 16.43
N LEU A 7 -6.07 9.33 15.52
CA LEU A 7 -5.87 9.19 14.09
C LEU A 7 -4.78 10.13 13.57
N GLN A 8 -4.84 11.41 13.97
CA GLN A 8 -3.81 12.39 13.61
C GLN A 8 -2.40 11.98 14.09
N LYS A 9 -2.28 11.42 15.30
CA LYS A 9 -0.99 10.91 15.80
C LYS A 9 -0.49 9.72 14.98
N MET A 10 -1.40 8.83 14.58
CA MET A 10 -1.05 7.66 13.75
C MET A 10 -0.58 8.08 12.37
N ILE A 11 -1.29 9.03 11.73
CA ILE A 11 -0.88 9.61 10.44
C ILE A 11 0.51 10.26 10.55
N ASN A 12 0.73 11.07 11.56
CA ASN A 12 2.03 11.72 11.77
C ASN A 12 3.14 10.68 11.99
N ARG A 13 2.88 9.61 12.73
CA ARG A 13 3.83 8.52 12.93
C ARG A 13 4.13 7.78 11.64
N PHE A 14 3.11 7.48 10.82
CA PHE A 14 3.28 6.86 9.52
C PHE A 14 4.14 7.74 8.60
N ASN A 15 3.80 9.02 8.47
CA ASN A 15 4.53 9.97 7.63
C ASN A 15 5.99 10.18 8.05
N LEU A 16 6.28 10.15 9.35
CA LEU A 16 7.64 10.38 9.85
C LEU A 16 8.51 9.13 9.85
N ASN A 17 7.94 7.95 10.15
CA ASN A 17 8.73 6.74 10.41
C ASN A 17 8.63 5.69 9.30
N VAL A 18 7.46 5.55 8.66
CA VAL A 18 7.21 4.49 7.68
C VAL A 18 7.41 5.00 6.26
N LEU A 19 6.77 6.09 5.92
CA LEU A 19 6.74 6.64 4.56
C LEU A 19 8.14 6.91 3.96
N PRO A 20 9.13 7.46 4.69
CA PRO A 20 10.49 7.65 4.16
C PRO A 20 11.16 6.33 3.77
N ARG A 21 10.90 5.24 4.54
CA ARG A 21 11.40 3.90 4.23
C ARG A 21 10.76 3.37 2.94
N LEU A 22 9.45 3.52 2.78
CA LEU A 22 8.74 3.09 1.57
C LEU A 22 9.22 3.83 0.32
N TYR A 23 9.41 5.15 0.41
CA TYR A 23 10.00 5.94 -0.69
C TYR A 23 11.43 5.52 -1.00
N LYS A 24 12.24 5.19 0.02
CA LYS A 24 13.57 4.64 -0.21
C LYS A 24 13.50 3.35 -1.02
N TYR A 25 12.63 2.42 -0.66
CA TYR A 25 12.43 1.18 -1.41
C TYR A 25 12.01 1.43 -2.85
N LYS A 26 11.01 2.30 -3.06
CA LYS A 26 10.58 2.69 -4.39
C LYS A 26 11.72 3.26 -5.24
N ASN A 27 12.48 4.19 -4.69
CA ASN A 27 13.61 4.79 -5.39
C ASN A 27 14.66 3.75 -5.81
N TYR A 28 14.97 2.79 -4.94
CA TYR A 28 15.90 1.71 -5.28
C TYR A 28 15.34 0.76 -6.34
N TYR A 29 14.05 0.45 -6.28
CA TYR A 29 13.37 -0.34 -7.31
C TYR A 29 13.35 0.40 -8.66
N ASP A 30 13.08 1.69 -8.66
CA ASP A 30 13.07 2.54 -9.88
C ASP A 30 14.49 2.84 -10.41
N GLY A 31 15.54 2.47 -9.68
CA GLY A 31 16.93 2.74 -10.07
C GLY A 31 17.47 4.10 -9.65
N ALA A 32 16.66 4.91 -8.96
CA ALA A 32 17.07 6.20 -8.39
C ALA A 32 17.87 6.02 -7.09
N GLN A 33 19.01 5.35 -7.19
CA GLN A 33 19.84 5.01 -6.04
C GLN A 33 20.65 6.23 -5.58
N ALA A 34 21.01 6.27 -4.28
CA ALA A 34 21.73 7.37 -3.66
C ALA A 34 23.08 7.66 -4.34
N ILE A 35 23.70 6.67 -4.98
CA ILE A 35 24.95 6.85 -5.72
C ILE A 35 24.82 7.85 -6.88
N MET A 36 23.62 8.00 -7.46
CA MET A 36 23.36 8.96 -8.55
C MET A 36 23.48 10.41 -8.11
N MET A 37 23.26 10.69 -6.81
CA MET A 37 23.35 12.02 -6.24
C MET A 37 24.70 12.28 -5.55
N LYS A 38 25.61 11.29 -5.53
CA LYS A 38 26.90 11.43 -4.89
C LYS A 38 27.79 12.37 -5.68
N SER A 39 28.32 13.38 -5.01
CA SER A 39 29.31 14.30 -5.56
C SER A 39 30.48 14.46 -4.58
N TYR A 40 31.66 14.76 -5.12
CA TYR A 40 32.82 15.12 -4.32
C TYR A 40 33.07 16.63 -4.42
N SER A 41 33.47 17.23 -3.33
CA SER A 41 33.89 18.66 -3.28
C SER A 41 35.10 18.93 -4.14
N ASP A 42 35.94 17.94 -4.40
CA ASP A 42 37.11 17.98 -5.24
C ASP A 42 36.75 17.47 -6.66
N ALA A 43 36.65 18.37 -7.62
CA ALA A 43 36.31 18.07 -9.00
C ALA A 43 37.35 17.20 -9.74
N SER A 44 38.57 17.06 -9.19
CA SER A 44 39.60 16.19 -9.76
C SER A 44 39.38 14.71 -9.44
N LYS A 45 38.52 14.38 -8.48
CA LYS A 45 38.19 13.00 -8.12
C LYS A 45 37.16 12.41 -9.07
N PRO A 46 37.45 11.27 -9.70
CA PRO A 46 36.45 10.60 -10.55
C PRO A 46 35.26 10.14 -9.71
N CYS A 47 34.06 10.46 -10.14
CA CYS A 47 32.82 10.01 -9.53
C CYS A 47 32.04 9.16 -10.55
N SER A 48 31.94 7.87 -10.27
CA SER A 48 31.12 6.98 -11.10
C SER A 48 29.69 6.95 -10.56
N HIS A 49 28.72 7.20 -11.45
CA HIS A 49 27.28 7.13 -11.17
C HIS A 49 26.64 5.91 -11.83
N THR A 50 27.36 4.81 -11.90
CA THR A 50 26.86 3.59 -12.51
C THR A 50 25.89 2.88 -11.56
N VAL A 51 24.67 2.64 -12.00
CA VAL A 51 23.66 1.88 -11.29
C VAL A 51 23.41 0.56 -12.03
N ILE A 52 23.55 -0.54 -11.31
CA ILE A 52 23.03 -1.84 -11.73
C ILE A 52 21.82 -2.14 -10.85
N ASN A 53 20.62 -2.14 -11.44
CA ASN A 53 19.39 -2.25 -10.67
C ASN A 53 19.09 -3.71 -10.28
N TYR A 54 19.89 -4.26 -9.37
CA TYR A 54 19.65 -5.60 -8.82
C TYR A 54 18.35 -5.68 -8.03
N CYS A 55 17.92 -4.59 -7.38
CA CYS A 55 16.67 -4.56 -6.62
C CYS A 55 15.48 -4.86 -7.52
N LYS A 56 15.40 -4.18 -8.68
CA LYS A 56 14.37 -4.44 -9.67
C LYS A 56 14.45 -5.86 -10.21
N ASN A 57 15.64 -6.33 -10.56
CA ASN A 57 15.82 -7.66 -11.12
C ASN A 57 15.36 -8.77 -10.16
N ILE A 58 15.69 -8.65 -8.86
CA ILE A 58 15.23 -9.58 -7.83
C ILE A 58 13.71 -9.59 -7.75
N VAL A 59 13.08 -8.43 -7.58
CA VAL A 59 11.64 -8.30 -7.44
C VAL A 59 10.91 -8.85 -8.67
N ASP A 60 11.31 -8.43 -9.87
CA ASP A 60 10.67 -8.85 -11.14
C ASP A 60 10.82 -10.36 -11.36
N SER A 61 11.96 -10.96 -10.97
CA SER A 61 12.18 -12.40 -11.07
C SER A 61 11.28 -13.19 -10.13
N TYR A 62 11.14 -12.77 -8.87
CA TYR A 62 10.23 -13.40 -7.91
C TYR A 62 8.77 -13.22 -8.31
N CYS A 63 8.37 -12.00 -8.70
CA CYS A 63 7.03 -11.72 -9.15
C CYS A 63 6.65 -12.56 -10.37
N GLY A 64 7.50 -12.60 -11.38
CA GLY A 64 7.28 -13.40 -12.59
C GLY A 64 7.22 -14.91 -12.32
N TYR A 65 7.93 -15.39 -11.30
CA TYR A 65 7.86 -16.80 -10.92
C TYR A 65 6.61 -17.13 -10.08
N LEU A 66 6.26 -16.32 -9.09
CA LEU A 66 5.18 -16.61 -8.14
C LEU A 66 3.79 -16.22 -8.66
N ALA A 67 3.66 -15.06 -9.31
CA ALA A 67 2.40 -14.52 -9.80
C ALA A 67 2.13 -14.82 -11.28
N SER A 68 2.82 -15.78 -11.87
CA SER A 68 2.47 -16.21 -13.23
C SER A 68 1.04 -16.81 -13.24
N PRO A 69 0.20 -16.47 -14.23
CA PRO A 69 -1.18 -16.95 -14.33
C PRO A 69 -1.33 -18.47 -14.27
N SER A 70 -0.28 -19.22 -14.62
CA SER A 70 -0.25 -20.68 -14.55
C SER A 70 0.02 -21.23 -13.15
N HIS A 71 0.50 -20.42 -12.21
CA HIS A 71 0.89 -20.86 -10.87
C HIS A 71 -0.18 -20.62 -9.81
N ILE A 72 -1.08 -19.66 -10.03
CA ILE A 72 -2.17 -19.37 -9.10
C ILE A 72 -3.44 -20.05 -9.60
N SER A 73 -4.02 -20.97 -8.81
CA SER A 73 -5.29 -21.62 -9.12
C SER A 73 -6.12 -21.81 -7.87
N TYR A 74 -7.41 -21.48 -7.97
CA TYR A 74 -8.36 -21.65 -6.88
C TYR A 74 -9.14 -22.94 -7.09
N LYS A 75 -9.19 -23.82 -6.08
CA LYS A 75 -9.89 -25.09 -6.11
C LYS A 75 -10.64 -25.30 -4.80
N SER A 76 -11.85 -25.84 -4.88
CA SER A 76 -12.66 -26.22 -3.74
C SER A 76 -13.39 -27.54 -4.01
N ASN A 77 -13.81 -28.23 -2.95
CA ASN A 77 -14.73 -29.36 -3.03
C ASN A 77 -16.19 -28.91 -3.16
N GLU A 78 -16.47 -27.63 -2.90
CA GLU A 78 -17.77 -27.00 -3.04
C GLU A 78 -17.84 -26.15 -4.29
N ASN A 79 -19.06 -25.77 -4.70
CA ASN A 79 -19.24 -24.86 -5.83
C ASN A 79 -18.70 -23.46 -5.46
N ILE A 80 -17.75 -22.96 -6.26
CA ILE A 80 -17.13 -21.63 -6.13
C ILE A 80 -17.39 -20.75 -7.35
N ASP A 81 -18.37 -21.09 -8.19
CA ASP A 81 -18.60 -20.37 -9.45
C ASP A 81 -18.87 -18.87 -9.21
N GLU A 82 -19.68 -18.53 -8.21
CA GLU A 82 -19.97 -17.13 -7.85
C GLU A 82 -18.69 -16.36 -7.43
N ILE A 83 -17.83 -17.01 -6.64
CA ILE A 83 -16.55 -16.41 -6.23
C ILE A 83 -15.63 -16.23 -7.44
N MET A 84 -15.58 -17.25 -8.32
CA MET A 84 -14.78 -17.18 -9.54
C MET A 84 -15.28 -16.11 -10.50
N ASP A 85 -16.57 -15.84 -10.55
CA ASP A 85 -17.14 -14.76 -11.36
C ASP A 85 -16.76 -13.38 -10.79
N ILE A 86 -16.77 -13.20 -9.47
CA ILE A 86 -16.28 -11.98 -8.82
C ILE A 86 -14.78 -11.80 -9.12
N LEU A 87 -13.97 -12.85 -8.98
CA LEU A 87 -12.54 -12.79 -9.25
C LEU A 87 -12.25 -12.41 -10.71
N LYS A 88 -12.91 -13.05 -11.68
CA LYS A 88 -12.78 -12.73 -13.11
C LYS A 88 -13.22 -11.30 -13.44
N TYR A 89 -14.32 -10.84 -12.82
CA TYR A 89 -14.83 -9.48 -13.02
C TYR A 89 -13.82 -8.42 -12.57
N ASN A 90 -12.96 -8.75 -11.61
CA ASN A 90 -11.91 -7.88 -11.09
C ASN A 90 -10.54 -8.07 -11.76
N ASP A 91 -10.43 -8.93 -12.78
CA ASP A 91 -9.12 -9.29 -13.37
C ASP A 91 -8.10 -9.73 -12.32
N TYR A 92 -8.50 -10.70 -11.50
CA TYR A 92 -7.73 -11.14 -10.33
C TYR A 92 -6.27 -11.48 -10.63
N GLN A 93 -5.97 -11.97 -11.84
CA GLN A 93 -4.59 -12.34 -12.20
C GLN A 93 -3.66 -11.13 -12.27
N ALA A 94 -4.17 -10.00 -12.76
CA ALA A 94 -3.42 -8.75 -12.77
C ALA A 94 -3.31 -8.17 -11.36
N GLU A 95 -4.42 -8.13 -10.61
CA GLU A 95 -4.42 -7.61 -9.23
C GLU A 95 -3.53 -8.46 -8.30
N ASP A 96 -3.54 -9.80 -8.40
CA ASP A 96 -2.64 -10.69 -7.63
C ASP A 96 -1.15 -10.41 -7.94
N SER A 97 -0.83 -10.18 -9.22
CA SER A 97 0.53 -9.83 -9.64
C SER A 97 0.98 -8.48 -9.09
N ASP A 98 0.12 -7.48 -9.18
CA ASP A 98 0.39 -6.12 -8.66
C ASP A 98 0.47 -6.12 -7.13
N PHE A 99 -0.38 -6.93 -6.46
CA PHE A 99 -0.36 -7.10 -5.01
C PHE A 99 0.97 -7.71 -4.55
N LEU A 100 1.41 -8.79 -5.20
CA LEU A 100 2.69 -9.42 -4.89
C LEU A 100 3.86 -8.47 -5.18
N LEU A 101 3.81 -7.73 -6.29
CA LEU A 101 4.84 -6.74 -6.63
C LEU A 101 5.00 -5.70 -5.52
N ASN A 102 3.88 -5.15 -5.02
CA ASN A 102 3.90 -4.20 -3.90
C ASN A 102 4.44 -4.84 -2.61
N ALA A 103 4.03 -6.06 -2.29
CA ALA A 103 4.54 -6.79 -1.13
C ALA A 103 6.06 -6.97 -1.19
N LEU A 104 6.61 -7.34 -2.34
CA LEU A 104 8.05 -7.53 -2.54
C LEU A 104 8.83 -6.20 -2.47
N ILE A 105 8.29 -5.12 -3.03
CA ILE A 105 8.95 -3.80 -3.03
C ILE A 105 8.90 -3.17 -1.64
N TYR A 106 7.73 -3.09 -1.04
CA TYR A 106 7.50 -2.28 0.17
C TYR A 106 7.56 -3.08 1.47
N GLY A 107 7.45 -4.42 1.39
CA GLY A 107 7.28 -5.29 2.55
C GLY A 107 5.86 -5.31 3.10
N VAL A 108 4.97 -4.53 2.51
CA VAL A 108 3.53 -4.45 2.84
C VAL A 108 2.76 -4.28 1.55
N ALA A 109 1.63 -4.95 1.41
CA ALA A 109 0.67 -4.72 0.35
C ALA A 109 -0.75 -4.70 0.94
N ALA A 110 -1.60 -3.85 0.41
CA ALA A 110 -2.97 -3.71 0.88
C ALA A 110 -3.94 -3.67 -0.30
N GLU A 111 -5.02 -4.40 -0.18
CA GLU A 111 -6.16 -4.28 -1.08
C GLU A 111 -7.41 -3.89 -0.31
N LEU A 112 -8.29 -3.17 -0.98
CA LEU A 112 -9.54 -2.67 -0.43
C LEU A 112 -10.71 -3.21 -1.24
N MET A 113 -11.68 -3.79 -0.55
CA MET A 113 -12.93 -4.24 -1.13
C MET A 113 -13.98 -3.13 -1.06
N TYR A 114 -14.76 -2.98 -2.13
CA TYR A 114 -15.86 -2.02 -2.19
C TYR A 114 -16.97 -2.53 -3.11
N ILE A 115 -18.14 -1.94 -3.02
CA ILE A 115 -19.27 -2.20 -3.92
C ILE A 115 -19.32 -1.04 -4.92
N ASP A 116 -19.28 -1.35 -6.20
CA ASP A 116 -19.36 -0.34 -7.25
C ASP A 116 -20.79 0.17 -7.47
N ASN A 117 -20.96 1.21 -8.29
CA ASN A 117 -22.26 1.83 -8.58
C ASN A 117 -23.26 0.88 -9.27
N THR A 118 -22.78 -0.27 -9.76
CA THR A 118 -23.62 -1.31 -10.39
C THR A 118 -23.96 -2.45 -9.42
N GLY A 119 -23.50 -2.36 -8.17
CA GLY A 119 -23.74 -3.34 -7.11
C GLY A 119 -22.81 -4.56 -7.14
N HIS A 120 -21.74 -4.52 -7.92
CA HIS A 120 -20.74 -5.60 -7.94
C HIS A 120 -19.66 -5.39 -6.90
N THR A 121 -19.25 -6.48 -6.28
CA THR A 121 -18.10 -6.49 -5.38
C THR A 121 -16.80 -6.31 -6.18
N ARG A 122 -16.07 -5.28 -5.85
CA ARG A 122 -14.76 -4.94 -6.41
C ARG A 122 -13.70 -5.04 -5.33
N PHE A 123 -12.47 -5.36 -5.74
CA PHE A 123 -11.28 -5.18 -4.92
C PHE A 123 -10.21 -4.46 -5.73
N LYS A 124 -9.42 -3.66 -5.06
CA LYS A 124 -8.39 -2.85 -5.70
C LYS A 124 -7.18 -2.73 -4.79
N LEU A 125 -6.01 -2.93 -5.39
CA LEU A 125 -4.75 -2.65 -4.74
C LEU A 125 -4.66 -1.17 -4.37
N ILE A 126 -4.33 -0.90 -3.11
CA ILE A 126 -4.01 0.44 -2.61
C ILE A 126 -2.49 0.54 -2.47
N ASN A 127 -1.93 1.63 -2.97
CA ASN A 127 -0.50 1.85 -2.89
C ASN A 127 -0.06 1.88 -1.41
N SER A 128 0.98 1.13 -1.07
CA SER A 128 1.47 1.02 0.32
C SER A 128 1.96 2.33 0.91
N THR A 129 2.25 3.34 0.08
CA THR A 129 2.59 4.70 0.53
C THR A 129 1.38 5.51 0.99
N ASP A 130 0.18 5.08 0.63
CA ASP A 130 -1.04 5.85 0.77
C ASP A 130 -2.00 5.23 1.80
N CYS A 131 -1.57 4.16 2.49
CA CYS A 131 -2.42 3.46 3.44
C CYS A 131 -1.64 2.82 4.59
N PHE A 132 -2.36 2.55 5.68
CA PHE A 132 -1.88 1.73 6.78
C PHE A 132 -3.05 1.09 7.54
N GLY A 133 -2.79 -0.05 8.20
CA GLY A 133 -3.73 -0.72 9.08
C GLY A 133 -3.55 -0.33 10.54
N VAL A 134 -4.64 -0.35 11.29
CA VAL A 134 -4.67 -0.21 12.74
C VAL A 134 -5.24 -1.51 13.32
N TYR A 135 -4.43 -2.19 14.08
CA TYR A 135 -4.74 -3.50 14.67
C TYR A 135 -5.11 -3.34 16.13
N ASP A 136 -5.85 -4.30 16.65
CA ASP A 136 -6.13 -4.37 18.09
C ASP A 136 -4.88 -4.83 18.88
N ASP A 137 -4.88 -4.55 20.18
CA ASP A 137 -3.80 -4.95 21.09
C ASP A 137 -3.98 -6.38 21.64
N THR A 138 -4.92 -7.17 21.08
CA THR A 138 -5.15 -8.55 21.52
C THR A 138 -4.19 -9.53 20.84
N LEU A 139 -4.16 -10.78 21.34
CA LEU A 139 -3.33 -11.82 20.72
C LEU A 139 -3.76 -12.19 19.30
N SER A 140 -5.03 -11.93 18.92
CA SER A 140 -5.51 -12.15 17.56
C SER A 140 -4.94 -11.14 16.57
N GLY A 141 -4.70 -9.89 17.03
CA GLY A 141 -4.17 -8.83 16.17
C GLY A 141 -5.09 -8.49 15.01
N ASP A 142 -6.41 -8.44 15.27
CA ASP A 142 -7.40 -8.21 14.21
C ASP A 142 -7.31 -6.78 13.65
N LEU A 143 -7.52 -6.63 12.34
CA LEU A 143 -7.56 -5.33 11.68
C LEU A 143 -8.83 -4.57 12.07
N MET A 144 -8.67 -3.54 12.91
CA MET A 144 -9.76 -2.71 13.41
C MET A 144 -10.14 -1.57 12.46
N TYR A 145 -9.14 -0.95 11.87
CA TYR A 145 -9.32 0.16 10.94
C TYR A 145 -8.30 0.09 9.82
N PHE A 146 -8.74 0.44 8.63
CA PHE A 146 -7.87 0.68 7.50
C PHE A 146 -7.92 2.16 7.14
N VAL A 147 -6.78 2.81 7.07
CA VAL A 147 -6.66 4.25 6.77
C VAL A 147 -6.05 4.41 5.40
N ARG A 148 -6.74 5.13 4.52
CA ARG A 148 -6.27 5.51 3.19
C ARG A 148 -6.12 7.02 3.10
N MET A 149 -4.98 7.48 2.59
CA MET A 149 -4.67 8.89 2.39
C MET A 149 -4.34 9.12 0.92
N TYR A 150 -5.00 10.07 0.28
CA TYR A 150 -4.74 10.37 -1.12
C TYR A 150 -5.01 11.85 -1.42
N LYS A 151 -4.33 12.37 -2.44
CA LYS A 151 -4.53 13.76 -2.86
C LYS A 151 -5.94 13.93 -3.43
N ALA A 152 -6.65 14.96 -2.98
CA ALA A 152 -8.04 15.21 -3.36
C ALA A 152 -8.19 15.46 -4.87
N ASN A 153 -7.19 16.12 -5.46
CA ASN A 153 -7.13 16.35 -6.89
C ASN A 153 -5.66 16.38 -7.34
N GLU A 154 -5.27 15.44 -8.20
CA GLU A 154 -3.91 15.37 -8.74
C GLU A 154 -3.59 16.50 -9.72
N TRP A 155 -4.61 17.11 -10.31
CA TRP A 155 -4.50 18.16 -11.32
C TRP A 155 -4.56 19.58 -10.76
N ASP A 156 -4.86 19.70 -9.46
CA ASP A 156 -4.93 20.97 -8.77
C ASP A 156 -3.67 21.20 -7.93
N ASP A 157 -3.20 22.44 -7.88
CA ASP A 157 -2.10 22.85 -7.01
C ASP A 157 -2.49 22.87 -5.52
N SER A 158 -3.77 22.58 -5.20
CA SER A 158 -4.22 22.45 -3.81
C SER A 158 -3.50 21.29 -3.11
N ASP A 159 -2.90 21.58 -1.96
CA ASP A 159 -2.26 20.58 -1.11
C ASP A 159 -3.27 19.97 -0.13
N THR A 160 -4.43 19.56 -0.67
CA THR A 160 -5.52 18.94 0.11
C THR A 160 -5.50 17.45 -0.06
N TYR A 161 -5.50 16.74 1.06
CA TYR A 161 -5.57 15.28 1.13
C TYR A 161 -6.92 14.84 1.66
N ASN A 162 -7.48 13.81 1.07
CA ASN A 162 -8.57 13.03 1.62
C ASN A 162 -8.00 11.92 2.50
N VAL A 163 -8.64 11.68 3.63
CA VAL A 163 -8.31 10.58 4.54
C VAL A 163 -9.59 9.80 4.81
N ASP A 164 -9.65 8.59 4.27
CA ASP A 164 -10.75 7.66 4.46
C ASP A 164 -10.37 6.61 5.50
N VAL A 165 -11.24 6.44 6.49
CA VAL A 165 -11.07 5.47 7.57
C VAL A 165 -12.16 4.44 7.48
N TYR A 166 -11.79 3.23 7.12
CA TYR A 166 -12.68 2.07 7.03
C TYR A 166 -12.69 1.33 8.38
N SER A 167 -13.86 1.18 8.95
CA SER A 167 -14.11 0.36 10.14
C SER A 167 -14.80 -0.95 9.76
N ASP A 168 -15.44 -1.60 10.72
CA ASP A 168 -16.27 -2.79 10.49
C ASP A 168 -17.56 -2.51 9.70
N ASN A 169 -18.16 -1.32 9.85
CA ASN A 169 -19.45 -0.98 9.26
C ASN A 169 -19.46 0.30 8.44
N ASN A 170 -18.52 1.22 8.70
CA ASN A 170 -18.58 2.57 8.15
C ASN A 170 -17.25 3.03 7.54
N ILE A 171 -17.37 3.93 6.58
CA ILE A 171 -16.27 4.73 6.05
C ILE A 171 -16.41 6.13 6.62
N THR A 172 -15.42 6.60 7.35
CA THR A 172 -15.39 7.98 7.86
C THR A 172 -14.42 8.80 7.03
N HIS A 173 -14.92 9.87 6.45
CA HIS A 173 -14.16 10.77 5.58
C HIS A 173 -13.65 11.97 6.35
N TYR A 174 -12.38 12.28 6.15
CA TYR A 174 -11.73 13.50 6.63
C TYR A 174 -11.02 14.19 5.48
N THR A 175 -10.82 15.48 5.61
CA THR A 175 -9.92 16.27 4.76
C THR A 175 -8.78 16.83 5.59
N MET A 176 -7.61 16.97 4.97
CA MET A 176 -6.38 17.45 5.61
C MET A 176 -5.64 18.41 4.67
N SER A 177 -5.20 19.56 5.17
CA SER A 177 -4.39 20.51 4.39
C SER A 177 -2.91 20.16 4.55
N GLY A 178 -2.28 19.66 3.47
CA GLY A 178 -0.94 19.10 3.51
C GLY A 178 -0.88 17.73 4.19
N GLN A 179 0.22 17.02 4.04
CA GLN A 179 0.40 15.66 4.59
C GLN A 179 0.39 15.58 6.13
N ASN A 180 0.58 16.69 6.82
CA ASN A 180 0.63 16.78 8.29
C ASN A 180 -0.35 17.83 8.85
N GLY A 181 -1.33 18.25 8.06
CA GLY A 181 -2.35 19.21 8.49
C GLY A 181 -3.33 18.64 9.50
N PHE A 182 -4.23 19.49 10.00
CA PHE A 182 -5.29 19.03 10.90
C PHE A 182 -6.39 18.33 10.12
N LEU A 183 -6.91 17.23 10.72
CA LEU A 183 -8.06 16.52 10.20
C LEU A 183 -9.34 17.31 10.41
N THR A 184 -10.09 17.49 9.34
CA THR A 184 -11.43 18.06 9.35
C THR A 184 -12.42 16.98 8.92
N PHE A 185 -13.42 16.69 9.74
CA PHE A 185 -14.46 15.71 9.43
C PHE A 185 -15.26 16.16 8.19
N ALA A 186 -15.43 15.28 7.23
CA ALA A 186 -16.12 15.54 5.96
C ALA A 186 -17.42 14.74 5.82
N GLY A 187 -17.52 13.56 6.42
CA GLY A 187 -18.71 12.72 6.31
C GLY A 187 -18.51 11.32 6.87
N ASN A 188 -19.61 10.55 6.86
CA ASN A 188 -19.60 9.14 7.24
C ASN A 188 -20.65 8.39 6.42
N GLU A 189 -20.29 7.20 5.88
CA GLU A 189 -21.22 6.37 5.12
C GLU A 189 -21.03 4.88 5.44
N PRO A 190 -22.09 4.05 5.37
CA PRO A 190 -21.98 2.62 5.60
C PRO A 190 -21.47 1.88 4.37
N HIS A 191 -20.65 0.83 4.55
CA HIS A 191 -20.17 -0.05 3.47
C HIS A 191 -20.73 -1.47 3.48
N PHE A 192 -21.45 -1.87 4.52
CA PHE A 192 -22.22 -3.13 4.66
C PHE A 192 -21.43 -4.45 4.63
N PHE A 193 -20.11 -4.45 4.76
CA PHE A 193 -19.31 -5.68 4.78
C PHE A 193 -19.33 -6.40 6.15
N GLY A 194 -19.67 -5.70 7.24
CA GLY A 194 -19.71 -6.25 8.59
C GLY A 194 -18.33 -6.52 9.22
N GLN A 195 -17.28 -6.18 8.51
CA GLN A 195 -15.88 -6.19 8.96
C GLN A 195 -15.09 -5.17 8.16
N CYS A 196 -13.91 -4.80 8.62
CA CYS A 196 -13.03 -3.88 7.87
C CYS A 196 -12.75 -4.47 6.48
N PRO A 197 -13.14 -3.77 5.38
CA PRO A 197 -13.12 -4.34 4.03
C PRO A 197 -11.74 -4.28 3.38
N ALA A 198 -10.69 -4.38 4.16
CA ALA A 198 -9.31 -4.36 3.68
C ALA A 198 -8.57 -5.65 4.02
N ASN A 199 -7.71 -6.07 3.12
CA ASN A 199 -6.76 -7.14 3.31
C ASN A 199 -5.34 -6.56 3.26
N ILE A 200 -4.54 -6.79 4.30
CA ILE A 200 -3.16 -6.30 4.38
C ILE A 200 -2.22 -7.49 4.56
N PHE A 201 -1.33 -7.64 3.62
CA PHE A 201 -0.24 -8.61 3.70
C PHE A 201 1.03 -7.89 4.19
N ILE A 202 1.67 -8.46 5.20
CA ILE A 202 2.87 -7.92 5.82
C ILE A 202 3.97 -8.98 5.73
N MET A 203 5.09 -8.63 5.08
CA MET A 203 6.28 -9.46 5.08
C MET A 203 6.98 -9.42 6.45
N PRO A 204 7.81 -10.42 6.79
CA PRO A 204 8.58 -10.39 8.03
C PRO A 204 9.33 -9.07 8.22
N ASP A 205 9.22 -8.49 9.40
CA ASP A 205 9.82 -7.19 9.78
C ASP A 205 9.33 -5.99 8.94
N GLU A 206 8.23 -6.12 8.18
CA GLU A 206 7.72 -5.08 7.27
C GLU A 206 8.80 -4.56 6.31
N ARG A 207 9.64 -5.46 5.80
CA ARG A 207 10.80 -5.10 4.98
C ARG A 207 10.66 -5.61 3.56
N SER A 208 11.21 -4.81 2.62
CA SER A 208 11.38 -5.22 1.23
C SER A 208 12.25 -6.49 1.13
N ILE A 209 12.00 -7.32 0.09
CA ILE A 209 12.82 -8.50 -0.20
C ILE A 209 14.30 -8.15 -0.43
N PHE A 210 14.59 -6.93 -0.85
CA PHE A 210 15.95 -6.45 -1.13
C PHE A 210 16.50 -5.50 -0.04
N ASP A 211 15.83 -5.36 1.11
CA ASP A 211 16.28 -4.47 2.20
C ASP A 211 17.71 -4.76 2.66
N CYS A 212 18.09 -6.04 2.70
CA CYS A 212 19.46 -6.44 3.06
C CYS A 212 20.55 -5.93 2.11
N ILE A 213 20.18 -5.53 0.88
CA ILE A 213 21.13 -5.04 -0.13
C ILE A 213 21.31 -3.52 -0.04
N ILE A 214 20.27 -2.79 0.37
CA ILE A 214 20.29 -1.32 0.42
C ILE A 214 21.00 -0.74 1.65
N GLY A 215 21.27 -1.54 2.64
CA GLY A 215 21.98 -1.15 3.86
C GLY A 215 23.50 -1.27 3.77
N LEU A 216 24.01 -1.70 2.62
CA LEU A 216 25.46 -1.88 2.36
C LEU A 216 26.09 -0.64 1.76
#